data_1731ea336de5c89fd1d0e5829687c0fc
#
_entry.id   1731ea336de5c89fd1d0e5829687c0fc
#
_cell.length_a   1.000
_cell.length_b   1.000
_cell.length_c   1.000
_cell.angle_alpha   90.00
_cell.angle_beta   90.00
_cell.angle_gamma   90.00
#
_symmetry.space_group_name_H-M   'P 1'
#
loop_
_entity.id
_entity.type
_entity.pdbx_description
1 polymer ?
#
loop_
_entity_poly.entity_id
_entity_poly.type
_entity_poly.pdbx_seq_one_letter_code
_entity_poly.pdbx_strand_id
1 'polypeptide(L)'
;MLNGPVLTAMQHAVDVKTGYLSAGYTGWLDLLVRAILCNFMINIAMLLVYNGYLHEDIAKCLTMITAVFVFAYLDFEHSVANTVLFMIVGLQHPINVGAALGNIAIVLLGNFIGGGVLIGFYYAWVNDERDRHLPRLWHRGG
;
A
#
# COMPACT_ATOMS: atom_id res chain seq x y z
N MET A 1 -2.26 -24.18 -15.67
CA MET A 1 -3.35 -23.17 -15.69
C MET A 1 -4.09 -23.28 -14.38
N LEU A 2 -4.37 -22.15 -13.74
CA LEU A 2 -5.25 -22.14 -12.56
C LEU A 2 -6.67 -22.47 -13.00
N ASN A 3 -7.31 -23.41 -12.33
CA ASN A 3 -8.69 -23.81 -12.58
C ASN A 3 -9.46 -23.85 -11.24
N GLY A 4 -10.76 -23.72 -11.29
CA GLY A 4 -11.65 -23.90 -10.16
C GLY A 4 -11.86 -22.64 -9.30
N PRO A 5 -12.21 -22.80 -8.00
CA PRO A 5 -12.70 -21.70 -7.15
C PRO A 5 -11.75 -20.50 -7.03
N VAL A 6 -10.44 -20.77 -7.06
CA VAL A 6 -9.40 -19.71 -6.94
C VAL A 6 -9.45 -18.78 -8.14
N LEU A 7 -9.50 -19.31 -9.36
CA LEU A 7 -9.58 -18.50 -10.57
C LEU A 7 -10.88 -17.68 -10.61
N THR A 8 -12.00 -18.28 -10.22
CA THR A 8 -13.30 -17.58 -10.15
C THR A 8 -13.23 -16.41 -9.15
N ALA A 9 -12.63 -16.61 -7.98
CA ALA A 9 -12.43 -15.55 -7.00
C ALA A 9 -11.52 -14.43 -7.54
N MET A 10 -10.45 -14.77 -8.26
CA MET A 10 -9.55 -13.78 -8.88
C MET A 10 -10.27 -13.00 -10.00
N GLN A 11 -11.07 -13.66 -10.83
CA GLN A 11 -11.88 -12.99 -11.85
C GLN A 11 -12.87 -12.01 -11.22
N HIS A 12 -13.60 -12.45 -10.18
CA HIS A 12 -14.49 -11.56 -9.44
C HIS A 12 -13.77 -10.34 -8.87
N ALA A 13 -12.59 -10.53 -8.31
CA ALA A 13 -11.77 -9.43 -7.82
C ALA A 13 -11.35 -8.46 -8.95
N VAL A 14 -11.00 -8.96 -10.13
CA VAL A 14 -10.72 -8.11 -11.31
C VAL A 14 -11.93 -7.30 -11.71
N ASP A 15 -13.11 -7.91 -11.75
CA ASP A 15 -14.38 -7.23 -12.12
C ASP A 15 -14.71 -6.11 -11.13
N VAL A 16 -14.58 -6.36 -9.83
CA VAL A 16 -14.78 -5.34 -8.79
C VAL A 16 -13.79 -4.19 -8.96
N LYS A 17 -12.50 -4.51 -9.11
CA LYS A 17 -11.43 -3.49 -9.20
C LYS A 17 -11.49 -2.64 -10.46
N THR A 18 -11.87 -3.22 -11.59
CA THR A 18 -12.09 -2.47 -12.84
C THR A 18 -13.40 -1.71 -12.81
N GLY A 19 -14.39 -2.19 -12.05
CA GLY A 19 -15.69 -1.57 -11.85
C GLY A 19 -15.65 -0.20 -11.20
N TYR A 20 -14.65 0.11 -10.36
CA TYR A 20 -14.49 1.44 -9.76
C TYR A 20 -14.41 2.56 -10.81
N LEU A 21 -13.76 2.29 -11.95
CA LEU A 21 -13.62 3.30 -13.00
C LEU A 21 -14.95 3.58 -13.71
N SER A 22 -15.82 2.59 -13.84
CA SER A 22 -17.14 2.75 -14.44
C SER A 22 -18.16 3.46 -13.55
N ALA A 23 -17.92 3.49 -12.23
CA ALA A 23 -18.75 4.21 -11.25
C ALA A 23 -18.51 5.74 -11.24
N GLY A 24 -17.67 6.26 -12.15
CA GLY A 24 -17.39 7.68 -12.27
C GLY A 24 -16.60 8.26 -11.09
N TYR A 25 -16.83 9.53 -10.77
CA TYR A 25 -16.05 10.27 -9.76
C TYR A 25 -16.07 9.61 -8.37
N THR A 26 -17.21 9.08 -7.95
CA THR A 26 -17.34 8.42 -6.64
C THR A 26 -16.50 7.14 -6.55
N GLY A 27 -16.48 6.35 -7.63
CA GLY A 27 -15.65 5.16 -7.70
C GLY A 27 -14.14 5.48 -7.71
N TRP A 28 -13.74 6.52 -8.41
CA TRP A 28 -12.35 6.97 -8.43
C TRP A 28 -11.88 7.46 -7.06
N LEU A 29 -12.75 8.20 -6.35
CA LEU A 29 -12.44 8.67 -5.01
C LEU A 29 -12.34 7.53 -4.00
N ASP A 30 -13.27 6.56 -4.05
CA ASP A 30 -13.22 5.37 -3.19
C ASP A 30 -11.94 4.56 -3.43
N LEU A 31 -11.60 4.32 -4.70
CA LEU A 31 -10.36 3.65 -5.10
C LEU A 31 -9.11 4.39 -4.57
N LEU A 32 -9.06 5.71 -4.71
CA LEU A 32 -7.95 6.53 -4.25
C LEU A 32 -7.81 6.47 -2.72
N VAL A 33 -8.91 6.62 -1.97
CA VAL A 33 -8.90 6.58 -0.50
C VAL A 33 -8.44 5.21 0.00
N ARG A 34 -8.95 4.11 -0.57
CA ARG A 34 -8.52 2.75 -0.25
C ARG A 34 -7.03 2.54 -0.50
N ALA A 35 -6.51 3.10 -1.58
CA ALA A 35 -5.09 3.04 -1.91
C ALA A 35 -4.21 3.87 -0.94
N ILE A 36 -4.66 5.05 -0.54
CA ILE A 36 -3.97 5.88 0.48
C ILE A 36 -3.88 5.11 1.79
N LEU A 37 -5.01 4.58 2.27
CA LEU A 37 -5.09 3.86 3.55
C LEU A 37 -4.24 2.59 3.53
N CYS A 38 -4.20 1.86 2.42
CA CYS A 38 -3.36 0.67 2.27
C CYS A 38 -1.90 0.96 2.58
N ASN A 39 -1.32 1.91 1.87
CA ASN A 39 0.11 2.20 1.99
C ASN A 39 0.45 2.96 3.29
N PHE A 40 -0.48 3.77 3.80
CA PHE A 40 -0.37 4.39 5.11
C PHE A 40 -0.25 3.33 6.22
N MET A 41 -1.13 2.32 6.25
CA MET A 41 -1.11 1.25 7.24
C MET A 41 0.17 0.41 7.19
N ILE A 42 0.61 0.02 6.00
CA ILE A 42 1.83 -0.76 5.82
C ILE A 42 3.06 0.04 6.27
N ASN A 43 3.15 1.31 5.90
CA ASN A 43 4.29 2.14 6.28
C ASN A 43 4.35 2.42 7.78
N ILE A 44 3.23 2.58 8.48
CA ILE A 44 3.22 2.66 9.95
C ILE A 44 3.81 1.37 10.56
N ALA A 45 3.36 0.20 10.10
CA ALA A 45 3.89 -1.06 10.60
C ALA A 45 5.40 -1.19 10.33
N MET A 46 5.86 -0.80 9.15
CA MET A 46 7.28 -0.80 8.81
C MET A 46 8.08 0.18 9.68
N LEU A 47 7.57 1.37 9.95
CA LEU A 47 8.23 2.32 10.86
C LEU A 47 8.41 1.74 12.26
N LEU A 48 7.39 1.08 12.82
CA LEU A 48 7.47 0.45 14.13
C LEU A 48 8.53 -0.66 14.19
N VAL A 49 8.68 -1.41 13.11
CA VAL A 49 9.64 -2.51 13.01
C VAL A 49 11.07 -1.99 12.77
N TYR A 50 11.26 -1.09 11.79
CA TYR A 50 12.61 -0.69 11.35
C TYR A 50 13.26 0.40 12.20
N ASN A 51 12.47 1.26 12.86
CA ASN A 51 13.02 2.31 13.72
C ASN A 51 13.32 1.86 15.16
N GLY A 52 13.28 0.54 15.44
CA GLY A 52 13.65 0.00 16.73
C GLY A 52 12.65 0.24 17.86
N TYR A 53 11.40 0.62 17.53
CA TYR A 53 10.33 0.72 18.53
C TYR A 53 9.89 -0.64 19.07
N LEU A 54 10.07 -1.68 18.27
CA LEU A 54 9.82 -3.07 18.65
C LEU A 54 11.15 -3.82 18.74
N HIS A 55 11.47 -4.36 19.91
CA HIS A 55 12.70 -5.10 20.14
C HIS A 55 12.51 -6.61 19.91
N GLU A 56 11.38 -7.14 20.33
CA GLU A 56 11.05 -8.56 20.24
C GLU A 56 10.67 -8.98 18.82
N ASP A 57 11.30 -10.02 18.29
CA ASP A 57 11.06 -10.49 16.93
C ASP A 57 9.63 -11.01 16.73
N ILE A 58 9.03 -11.60 17.77
CA ILE A 58 7.63 -12.01 17.74
C ILE A 58 6.71 -10.79 17.58
N ALA A 59 6.96 -9.70 18.30
CA ALA A 59 6.19 -8.46 18.20
C ALA A 59 6.30 -7.84 16.79
N LYS A 60 7.49 -7.86 16.19
CA LYS A 60 7.70 -7.42 14.80
C LYS A 60 6.88 -8.25 13.82
N CYS A 61 6.96 -9.58 13.93
CA CYS A 61 6.19 -10.49 13.07
C CYS A 61 4.68 -10.26 13.22
N LEU A 62 4.17 -10.17 14.46
CA LEU A 62 2.74 -9.94 14.70
C LEU A 62 2.28 -8.59 14.14
N THR A 63 3.07 -7.54 14.28
CA THR A 63 2.76 -6.21 13.74
C THR A 63 2.64 -6.25 12.21
N MET A 64 3.60 -6.88 11.53
CA MET A 64 3.56 -7.00 10.07
C MET A 64 2.40 -7.87 9.58
N ILE A 65 2.17 -9.03 10.22
CA ILE A 65 1.06 -9.91 9.88
C ILE A 65 -0.28 -9.19 10.09
N THR A 66 -0.43 -8.48 11.21
CA THR A 66 -1.67 -7.74 11.50
C THR A 66 -1.91 -6.63 10.48
N ALA A 67 -0.89 -5.86 10.10
CA ALA A 67 -1.03 -4.81 9.09
C ALA A 67 -1.44 -5.39 7.74
N VAL A 68 -0.81 -6.48 7.30
CA VAL A 68 -1.17 -7.16 6.05
C VAL A 68 -2.58 -7.76 6.12
N PHE A 69 -2.95 -8.36 7.25
CA PHE A 69 -4.29 -8.91 7.45
C PHE A 69 -5.36 -7.81 7.39
N VAL A 70 -5.14 -6.69 8.08
CA VAL A 70 -6.10 -5.57 8.11
C VAL A 70 -6.30 -4.98 6.72
N PHE A 71 -5.22 -4.71 5.96
CA PHE A 71 -5.39 -4.16 4.62
C PHE A 71 -6.09 -5.13 3.66
N ALA A 72 -5.82 -6.43 3.79
CA ALA A 72 -6.47 -7.44 2.97
C ALA A 72 -7.95 -7.63 3.36
N TYR A 73 -8.25 -7.63 4.66
CA TYR A 73 -9.61 -7.77 5.18
C TYR A 73 -10.52 -6.58 4.83
N LEU A 74 -9.97 -5.36 4.86
CA LEU A 74 -10.70 -4.13 4.50
C LEU A 74 -10.73 -3.87 2.99
N ASP A 75 -10.22 -4.80 2.19
CA ASP A 75 -10.14 -4.68 0.73
C ASP A 75 -9.48 -3.37 0.27
N PHE A 76 -8.36 -3.02 0.93
CA PHE A 76 -7.57 -1.87 0.53
C PHE A 76 -6.80 -2.15 -0.76
N GLU A 77 -6.53 -1.10 -1.52
CA GLU A 77 -5.99 -1.20 -2.87
C GLU A 77 -4.47 -1.00 -2.91
N HIS A 78 -3.77 -2.04 -3.35
CA HIS A 78 -2.31 -2.04 -3.47
C HIS A 78 -1.88 -2.20 -4.93
N SER A 79 -1.10 -1.25 -5.46
CA SER A 79 -0.72 -1.21 -6.88
C SER A 79 -0.01 -2.48 -7.36
N VAL A 80 0.94 -3.01 -6.57
CA VAL A 80 1.67 -4.23 -6.92
C VAL A 80 0.75 -5.45 -6.93
N ALA A 81 -0.09 -5.60 -5.90
CA ALA A 81 -1.03 -6.71 -5.82
C ALA A 81 -2.06 -6.70 -6.97
N ASN A 82 -2.59 -5.52 -7.30
CA ASN A 82 -3.51 -5.35 -8.42
C ASN A 82 -2.83 -5.66 -9.75
N THR A 83 -1.60 -5.22 -9.96
CA THR A 83 -0.83 -5.54 -11.18
C THR A 83 -0.67 -7.04 -11.36
N VAL A 84 -0.25 -7.76 -10.31
CA VAL A 84 -0.10 -9.22 -10.35
C VAL A 84 -1.44 -9.90 -10.63
N LEU A 85 -2.51 -9.46 -9.97
CA LEU A 85 -3.85 -10.00 -10.18
C LEU A 85 -4.31 -9.83 -11.64
N PHE A 86 -4.20 -8.61 -12.20
CA PHE A 86 -4.58 -8.33 -13.59
C PHE A 86 -3.73 -9.11 -14.60
N MET A 87 -2.42 -9.30 -14.32
CA MET A 87 -1.56 -10.12 -15.17
C MET A 87 -1.98 -11.60 -15.15
N ILE A 88 -2.18 -12.18 -13.97
CA ILE A 88 -2.56 -13.61 -13.85
C ILE A 88 -3.90 -13.88 -14.56
N VAL A 89 -4.90 -13.04 -14.31
CA VAL A 89 -6.22 -13.24 -14.93
C VAL A 89 -6.17 -12.90 -16.41
N GLY A 90 -5.51 -11.82 -16.81
CA GLY A 90 -5.41 -11.39 -18.20
C GLY A 90 -4.68 -12.36 -19.13
N LEU A 91 -3.77 -13.20 -18.58
CA LEU A 91 -3.12 -14.28 -19.35
C LEU A 91 -4.07 -15.46 -19.63
N GLN A 92 -5.16 -15.58 -18.90
CA GLN A 92 -6.07 -16.72 -19.00
C GLN A 92 -7.45 -16.34 -19.55
N HIS A 93 -7.87 -15.10 -19.33
CA HIS A 93 -9.18 -14.55 -19.73
C HIS A 93 -9.04 -13.12 -20.22
N PRO A 94 -9.86 -12.69 -21.19
CA PRO A 94 -9.87 -11.31 -21.63
C PRO A 94 -10.30 -10.38 -20.48
N ILE A 95 -9.53 -9.33 -20.23
CA ILE A 95 -9.84 -8.27 -19.26
C ILE A 95 -9.91 -6.92 -19.98
N ASN A 96 -10.58 -5.95 -19.39
CA ASN A 96 -10.53 -4.57 -19.87
C ASN A 96 -9.20 -3.94 -19.49
N VAL A 97 -8.22 -3.99 -20.41
CA VAL A 97 -6.87 -3.48 -20.18
C VAL A 97 -6.87 -1.99 -19.87
N GLY A 98 -7.73 -1.19 -20.51
CA GLY A 98 -7.84 0.25 -20.24
C GLY A 98 -8.29 0.52 -18.79
N ALA A 99 -9.31 -0.21 -18.32
CA ALA A 99 -9.76 -0.12 -16.93
C ALA A 99 -8.70 -0.63 -15.94
N ALA A 100 -8.00 -1.71 -16.26
CA ALA A 100 -6.91 -2.23 -15.41
C ALA A 100 -5.77 -1.22 -15.27
N LEU A 101 -5.33 -0.59 -16.36
CA LEU A 101 -4.29 0.45 -16.33
C LEU A 101 -4.75 1.69 -15.58
N GLY A 102 -6.00 2.12 -15.76
CA GLY A 102 -6.60 3.23 -15.02
C GLY A 102 -6.65 2.95 -13.51
N ASN A 103 -7.06 1.73 -13.12
CA ASN A 103 -7.01 1.29 -11.71
C ASN A 103 -5.59 1.39 -11.16
N ILE A 104 -4.61 0.78 -11.84
CA ILE A 104 -3.21 0.80 -11.39
C ILE A 104 -2.69 2.24 -11.23
N ALA A 105 -3.01 3.15 -12.15
CA ALA A 105 -2.55 4.54 -12.10
C ALA A 105 -3.10 5.27 -10.87
N ILE A 106 -4.41 5.15 -10.58
CA ILE A 106 -5.04 5.77 -9.42
C ILE A 106 -4.52 5.15 -8.12
N VAL A 107 -4.40 3.81 -8.08
CA VAL A 107 -3.89 3.11 -6.91
C VAL A 107 -2.43 3.45 -6.64
N LEU A 108 -1.60 3.57 -7.68
CA LEU A 108 -0.20 3.99 -7.54
C LEU A 108 -0.10 5.40 -6.95
N LEU A 109 -0.93 6.34 -7.43
CA LEU A 109 -1.02 7.69 -6.87
C LEU A 109 -1.44 7.67 -5.41
N GLY A 110 -2.48 6.92 -5.06
CA GLY A 110 -2.93 6.78 -3.67
C GLY A 110 -1.87 6.15 -2.76
N ASN A 111 -1.21 5.09 -3.22
CA ASN A 111 -0.11 4.47 -2.48
C ASN A 111 1.06 5.44 -2.27
N PHE A 112 1.39 6.27 -3.27
CA PHE A 112 2.42 7.31 -3.13
C PHE A 112 2.01 8.37 -2.09
N ILE A 113 0.78 8.84 -2.10
CA ILE A 113 0.27 9.79 -1.11
C ILE A 113 0.32 9.19 0.29
N GLY A 114 -0.19 7.94 0.47
CA GLY A 114 -0.25 7.27 1.76
C GLY A 114 1.12 6.99 2.38
N GLY A 115 2.05 6.49 1.58
CA GLY A 115 3.39 6.13 2.05
C GLY A 115 4.41 7.27 1.93
N GLY A 116 4.48 7.90 0.76
CA GLY A 116 5.49 8.92 0.49
C GLY A 116 5.18 10.26 1.15
N VAL A 117 3.94 10.76 1.01
CA VAL A 117 3.59 12.09 1.52
C VAL A 117 3.23 12.02 3.00
N LEU A 118 2.24 11.22 3.39
CA LEU A 118 1.76 11.22 4.78
C LEU A 118 2.78 10.67 5.76
N ILE A 119 3.51 9.63 5.40
CA ILE A 119 4.49 9.01 6.30
C ILE A 119 5.89 9.54 6.03
N GLY A 120 6.38 9.47 4.79
CA GLY A 120 7.75 9.81 4.45
C GLY A 120 8.09 11.27 4.71
N PHE A 121 7.24 12.19 4.24
CA PHE A 121 7.45 13.62 4.46
C PHE A 121 7.31 14.01 5.93
N TYR A 122 6.27 13.52 6.62
CA TYR A 122 6.06 13.79 8.04
C TYR A 122 7.26 13.28 8.87
N TYR A 123 7.72 12.06 8.58
CA TYR A 123 8.87 11.49 9.27
C TYR A 123 10.17 12.27 9.04
N ALA A 124 10.42 12.69 7.80
CA ALA A 124 11.57 13.52 7.46
C ALA A 124 11.55 14.87 8.19
N TRP A 125 10.37 15.51 8.24
CA TRP A 125 10.20 16.79 8.92
C TRP A 125 10.44 16.71 10.42
N VAL A 126 9.88 15.71 11.10
CA VAL A 126 10.06 15.50 12.54
C VAL A 126 11.51 15.20 12.90
N ASN A 127 12.22 14.42 12.06
CA ASN A 127 13.64 14.13 12.31
C ASN A 127 14.56 15.30 12.02
N ASP A 128 14.25 16.14 11.02
CA ASP A 128 15.03 17.35 10.74
C ASP A 128 14.96 18.36 11.89
N GLU A 129 13.82 18.51 12.55
CA GLU A 129 13.70 19.33 13.77
C GLU A 129 14.50 18.75 14.93
N ARG A 130 14.55 17.44 15.10
CA ARG A 130 15.30 16.78 16.16
C ARG A 130 16.80 17.01 16.04
N ASP A 131 17.35 16.97 14.83
CA ASP A 131 18.77 17.23 14.58
C ASP A 131 19.16 18.69 14.81
N ARG A 132 18.24 19.63 14.60
CA ARG A 132 18.47 21.05 14.88
C ARG A 132 18.57 21.38 16.38
N HIS A 133 17.98 20.58 17.24
CA HIS A 133 17.97 20.77 18.70
C HIS A 133 19.09 20.00 19.43
N LEU A 134 19.80 19.10 18.77
CA LEU A 134 20.97 18.46 19.36
C LEU A 134 22.19 19.39 19.24
N PRO A 135 22.83 19.81 20.36
CA PRO A 135 24.07 20.56 20.29
C PRO A 135 25.14 19.71 19.60
N ARG A 136 25.87 20.30 18.64
CA ARG A 136 27.00 19.66 17.92
C ARG A 136 28.16 19.38 18.87
N LEU A 137 27.99 18.49 19.83
CA LEU A 137 29.01 18.13 20.84
C LEU A 137 30.02 17.09 20.35
N TRP A 138 29.88 16.56 19.12
CA TRP A 138 30.71 15.44 18.64
C TRP A 138 31.83 15.82 17.65
N HIS A 139 32.12 17.11 17.43
CA HIS A 139 33.21 17.55 16.54
C HIS A 139 34.40 18.22 17.31
N ARG A 140 34.70 17.78 18.53
CA ARG A 140 35.96 18.14 19.20
C ARG A 140 36.60 16.89 19.76
N GLY A 141 37.48 16.27 18.97
CA GLY A 141 38.32 15.17 19.43
C GLY A 141 39.03 14.47 18.27
N GLY A 142 40.09 15.05 17.76
CA GLY A 142 41.02 14.45 16.82
C GLY A 142 42.19 15.37 16.68
#